data_0b543882cf494a59b202c2b0b9c1f7bc
#
_entry.id   0b543882cf494a59b202c2b0b9c1f7bc
#
_cell.length_a   1.000
_cell.length_b   1.000
_cell.length_c   1.000
_cell.angle_alpha   90.00
_cell.angle_beta   90.00
_cell.angle_gamma   90.00
#
_symmetry.space_group_name_H-M   'P 1'
#
loop_
_entity.id
_entity.type
_entity.pdbx_description
1 polymer ?
#
loop_
_entity_poly.entity_id
_entity_poly.type
_entity_poly.pdbx_seq_one_letter_code
_entity_poly.pdbx_strand_id
1 'polypeptide(L)'
;VDRPSFERLWRSAPSGHAIQQESDGLPGLIVDKDADFLVLQFHTLGMDVLRKQIVEILEELVHPTGIWERSDVGTRRADGLQDFPTGLIAGEEPPDLIDVSENRTLFAVDVRRGQKTGFFLDQRENRSTLQAFSRDREVLNCFCYTGGFSVFAARGKAKQVTSVDVSQPAIDLVEHNLRINRYDPLEHPCIAANVFDYLKDCKAVGQKYDAIVVDPPAFVKTQQAIPQATRAYISLNRKAVEL
;
A
#
# COMPACT_ATOMS: atom_id res chain seq x y z
N VAL A 1 18.10 -18.83 -10.69
CA VAL A 1 18.42 -17.55 -9.99
C VAL A 1 19.75 -17.79 -9.30
N ASP A 2 20.75 -16.97 -9.60
CA ASP A 2 22.05 -17.11 -8.95
C ASP A 2 22.23 -16.06 -7.84
N ARG A 3 23.03 -16.40 -6.84
CA ARG A 3 23.32 -15.54 -5.69
C ARG A 3 23.87 -14.15 -6.08
N PRO A 4 24.82 -14.00 -7.05
CA PRO A 4 25.33 -12.71 -7.47
C PRO A 4 24.27 -11.77 -8.04
N SER A 5 23.27 -12.30 -8.72
CA SER A 5 22.14 -11.51 -9.22
C SER A 5 21.29 -10.96 -8.08
N PHE A 6 20.97 -11.77 -7.08
CA PHE A 6 20.27 -11.34 -5.87
C PHE A 6 21.04 -10.28 -5.08
N GLU A 7 22.34 -10.49 -4.85
CA GLU A 7 23.19 -9.52 -4.13
C GLU A 7 23.20 -8.14 -4.81
N ARG A 8 23.26 -8.12 -6.13
CA ARG A 8 23.24 -6.89 -6.92
C ARG A 8 21.91 -6.15 -6.78
N LEU A 9 20.78 -6.86 -6.94
CA LEU A 9 19.45 -6.32 -6.78
C LEU A 9 19.26 -5.75 -5.38
N TRP A 10 19.63 -6.53 -4.36
CA TRP A 10 19.52 -6.11 -2.96
C TRP A 10 20.29 -4.83 -2.64
N ARG A 11 21.54 -4.71 -3.13
CA ARG A 11 22.38 -3.51 -2.89
C ARG A 11 21.89 -2.27 -3.62
N SER A 12 21.18 -2.42 -4.73
CA SER A 12 20.62 -1.33 -5.52
C SER A 12 19.19 -0.95 -5.12
N ALA A 13 18.52 -1.77 -4.32
CA ALA A 13 17.14 -1.54 -3.90
C ALA A 13 17.06 -0.31 -2.99
N PRO A 14 16.20 0.67 -3.30
CA PRO A 14 15.88 1.71 -2.34
C PRO A 14 15.19 1.09 -1.11
N SER A 15 15.36 1.73 0.06
CA SER A 15 14.73 1.25 1.30
C SER A 15 13.22 1.03 1.09
N GLY A 16 12.75 -0.18 1.33
CA GLY A 16 11.35 -0.57 1.20
C GLY A 16 11.14 -1.73 0.24
N HIS A 17 11.23 -1.55 -1.07
CA HIS A 17 11.21 -2.65 -2.04
C HIS A 17 12.59 -3.27 -2.21
N ALA A 18 12.69 -4.55 -1.97
CA ALA A 18 13.92 -5.30 -2.21
C ALA A 18 13.93 -5.94 -3.60
N ILE A 19 12.80 -6.52 -4.05
CA ILE A 19 12.66 -7.15 -5.37
C ILE A 19 11.25 -6.91 -5.89
N GLN A 20 11.14 -6.47 -7.15
CA GLN A 20 9.87 -6.17 -7.80
C GLN A 20 9.76 -6.85 -9.17
N GLN A 21 9.41 -8.13 -9.16
CA GLN A 21 9.00 -8.94 -10.31
C GLN A 21 9.86 -8.74 -11.59
N GLU A 22 9.19 -8.43 -12.71
CA GLU A 22 9.80 -8.30 -14.03
C GLU A 22 10.86 -7.18 -14.08
N SER A 23 10.68 -6.13 -13.30
CA SER A 23 11.63 -4.99 -13.26
C SER A 23 13.03 -5.42 -12.83
N ASP A 24 13.11 -6.46 -12.00
CA ASP A 24 14.36 -7.01 -11.48
C ASP A 24 14.74 -8.34 -12.13
N GLY A 25 14.04 -8.75 -13.19
CA GLY A 25 14.30 -9.99 -13.92
C GLY A 25 13.88 -11.26 -13.18
N LEU A 26 13.02 -11.14 -12.17
CA LEU A 26 12.47 -12.23 -11.37
C LEU A 26 10.93 -12.26 -11.45
N PRO A 27 10.37 -12.56 -12.63
CA PRO A 27 8.94 -12.46 -12.86
C PRO A 27 8.14 -13.33 -11.88
N GLY A 28 7.24 -12.70 -11.15
CA GLY A 28 6.41 -13.37 -10.17
C GLY A 28 6.98 -13.48 -8.76
N LEU A 29 8.12 -12.84 -8.47
CA LEU A 29 8.64 -12.69 -7.10
C LEU A 29 8.51 -11.24 -6.64
N ILE A 30 7.87 -11.02 -5.48
CA ILE A 30 7.93 -9.76 -4.74
C ILE A 30 8.62 -10.04 -3.41
N VAL A 31 9.54 -9.15 -3.04
CA VAL A 31 10.17 -9.13 -1.72
C VAL A 31 10.14 -7.71 -1.21
N ASP A 32 9.36 -7.46 -0.19
CA ASP A 32 9.31 -6.18 0.50
C ASP A 32 10.03 -6.29 1.85
N LYS A 33 10.73 -5.24 2.22
CA LYS A 33 11.40 -5.14 3.51
C LYS A 33 10.71 -4.10 4.38
N ASP A 34 10.12 -4.57 5.46
CA ASP A 34 9.47 -3.75 6.48
C ASP A 34 10.26 -3.89 7.80
N ALA A 35 11.04 -2.86 8.15
CA ALA A 35 12.01 -2.88 9.23
C ALA A 35 12.96 -4.09 9.11
N ASP A 36 12.94 -5.01 10.07
CA ASP A 36 13.79 -6.20 10.09
C ASP A 36 13.06 -7.47 9.59
N PHE A 37 11.87 -7.33 9.02
CA PHE A 37 11.10 -8.41 8.43
C PHE A 37 11.08 -8.34 6.90
N LEU A 38 10.97 -9.50 6.26
CA LEU A 38 10.71 -9.61 4.83
C LEU A 38 9.30 -10.14 4.61
N VAL A 39 8.61 -9.56 3.63
CA VAL A 39 7.31 -10.05 3.15
C VAL A 39 7.46 -10.53 1.72
N LEU A 40 7.18 -11.80 1.47
CA LEU A 40 7.36 -12.44 0.18
C LEU A 40 6.02 -12.78 -0.48
N GLN A 41 5.98 -12.62 -1.82
CA GLN A 41 4.91 -13.16 -2.64
C GLN A 41 5.48 -13.96 -3.81
N PHE A 42 4.98 -15.18 -3.98
CA PHE A 42 5.30 -16.06 -5.11
C PHE A 42 4.08 -16.17 -6.02
N HIS A 43 4.08 -15.44 -7.14
CA HIS A 43 2.93 -15.33 -8.03
C HIS A 43 2.90 -16.42 -9.11
N THR A 44 4.06 -16.93 -9.51
CA THR A 44 4.23 -17.87 -10.63
C THR A 44 4.70 -19.24 -10.16
N LEU A 45 4.41 -20.29 -10.93
CA LEU A 45 4.88 -21.65 -10.68
C LEU A 45 6.42 -21.70 -10.60
N GLY A 46 7.13 -20.97 -11.47
CA GLY A 46 8.59 -20.94 -11.48
C GLY A 46 9.18 -20.45 -10.16
N MET A 47 8.61 -19.35 -9.61
CA MET A 47 9.05 -18.82 -8.32
C MET A 47 8.62 -19.71 -7.14
N ASP A 48 7.46 -20.34 -7.24
CA ASP A 48 6.98 -21.28 -6.22
C ASP A 48 7.88 -22.50 -6.09
N VAL A 49 8.34 -23.07 -7.20
CA VAL A 49 9.32 -24.18 -7.22
C VAL A 49 10.66 -23.78 -6.61
N LEU A 50 11.11 -22.55 -6.82
CA LEU A 50 12.37 -22.02 -6.30
C LEU A 50 12.24 -21.46 -4.86
N ARG A 51 11.06 -21.50 -4.25
CA ARG A 51 10.74 -20.93 -2.94
C ARG A 51 11.81 -21.19 -1.88
N LYS A 52 12.17 -22.45 -1.67
CA LYS A 52 13.15 -22.84 -0.65
C LYS A 52 14.51 -22.18 -0.90
N GLN A 53 15.01 -22.24 -2.13
CA GLN A 53 16.28 -21.64 -2.50
C GLN A 53 16.29 -20.12 -2.34
N ILE A 54 15.18 -19.45 -2.70
CA ILE A 54 15.02 -18.01 -2.55
C ILE A 54 15.07 -17.63 -1.07
N VAL A 55 14.34 -18.35 -0.21
CA VAL A 55 14.33 -18.08 1.24
C VAL A 55 15.73 -18.27 1.83
N GLU A 56 16.43 -19.37 1.54
CA GLU A 56 17.80 -19.61 2.01
C GLU A 56 18.75 -18.47 1.61
N ILE A 57 18.68 -17.99 0.35
CA ILE A 57 19.51 -16.87 -0.12
C ILE A 57 19.17 -15.58 0.64
N LEU A 58 17.88 -15.30 0.86
CA LEU A 58 17.46 -14.11 1.58
C LEU A 58 17.86 -14.11 3.05
N GLU A 59 17.77 -15.26 3.73
CA GLU A 59 18.28 -15.41 5.11
C GLU A 59 19.77 -15.14 5.19
N GLU A 60 20.57 -15.68 4.26
CA GLU A 60 22.02 -15.48 4.23
C GLU A 60 22.43 -14.04 3.88
N LEU A 61 21.69 -13.34 3.01
CA LEU A 61 22.08 -12.01 2.55
C LEU A 61 21.56 -10.88 3.43
N VAL A 62 20.37 -11.06 4.00
CA VAL A 62 19.63 -9.99 4.68
C VAL A 62 19.65 -10.13 6.18
N HIS A 63 19.79 -11.37 6.68
CA HIS A 63 19.66 -11.72 8.09
C HIS A 63 18.39 -11.12 8.72
N PRO A 64 17.20 -11.35 8.14
CA PRO A 64 15.97 -10.78 8.66
C PRO A 64 15.59 -11.44 10.00
N THR A 65 14.87 -10.74 10.85
CA THR A 65 14.26 -11.31 12.06
C THR A 65 13.25 -12.41 11.70
N GLY A 66 12.49 -12.19 10.63
CA GLY A 66 11.56 -13.18 10.10
C GLY A 66 11.16 -12.92 8.67
N ILE A 67 10.67 -13.98 8.01
CA ILE A 67 10.16 -13.96 6.64
C ILE A 67 8.70 -14.41 6.65
N TRP A 68 7.81 -13.52 6.22
CA TRP A 68 6.38 -13.77 6.15
C TRP A 68 5.91 -13.90 4.70
N GLU A 69 5.08 -14.87 4.39
CA GLU A 69 4.50 -15.06 3.06
C GLU A 69 3.11 -14.46 2.94
N ARG A 70 2.85 -13.82 1.81
CA ARG A 70 1.56 -13.24 1.41
C ARG A 70 1.22 -13.64 -0.03
N SER A 71 1.32 -14.93 -0.35
CA SER A 71 0.99 -15.47 -1.67
C SER A 71 -0.52 -15.71 -1.88
N ASP A 72 -1.36 -15.04 -1.10
CA ASP A 72 -2.83 -15.02 -1.19
C ASP A 72 -3.35 -14.15 -2.37
N VAL A 73 -2.71 -14.27 -3.54
CA VAL A 73 -2.95 -13.45 -4.72
C VAL A 73 -3.62 -14.23 -5.86
N GLY A 74 -4.61 -13.61 -6.49
CA GLY A 74 -5.42 -14.26 -7.53
C GLY A 74 -4.66 -14.63 -8.80
N THR A 75 -3.51 -14.01 -9.07
CA THR A 75 -2.64 -14.29 -10.22
C THR A 75 -2.11 -15.72 -10.23
N ARG A 76 -1.91 -16.33 -9.07
CA ARG A 76 -1.46 -17.73 -8.93
C ARG A 76 -2.35 -18.74 -9.67
N ARG A 77 -3.66 -18.47 -9.77
CA ARG A 77 -4.60 -19.33 -10.51
C ARG A 77 -4.29 -19.42 -12.01
N ALA A 78 -3.77 -18.34 -12.59
CA ALA A 78 -3.41 -18.32 -14.01
C ALA A 78 -2.27 -19.29 -14.34
N ASP A 79 -1.36 -19.51 -13.38
CA ASP A 79 -0.24 -20.46 -13.46
C ASP A 79 -0.60 -21.86 -12.96
N GLY A 80 -1.88 -22.13 -12.68
CA GLY A 80 -2.37 -23.44 -12.24
C GLY A 80 -2.13 -23.75 -10.76
N LEU A 81 -1.63 -22.79 -9.97
CA LEU A 81 -1.46 -22.94 -8.53
C LEU A 81 -2.82 -22.80 -7.83
N GLN A 82 -3.17 -23.79 -7.00
CA GLN A 82 -4.46 -23.86 -6.30
C GLN A 82 -4.38 -23.37 -4.86
N ASP A 83 -3.20 -23.39 -4.27
CA ASP A 83 -2.93 -22.90 -2.92
C ASP A 83 -2.60 -21.41 -2.91
N PHE A 84 -2.95 -20.78 -1.81
CA PHE A 84 -2.75 -19.35 -1.56
C PHE A 84 -2.09 -19.18 -0.19
N PRO A 85 -0.82 -19.63 -0.04
CA PRO A 85 -0.19 -19.69 1.26
C PRO A 85 0.05 -18.29 1.83
N THR A 86 -0.20 -18.18 3.14
CA THR A 86 0.18 -17.06 3.99
C THR A 86 0.77 -17.59 5.28
N GLY A 87 1.69 -16.88 5.88
CA GLY A 87 2.24 -17.24 7.18
C GLY A 87 3.75 -17.16 7.27
N LEU A 88 4.26 -17.58 8.42
CA LEU A 88 5.69 -17.61 8.69
C LEU A 88 6.38 -18.66 7.82
N ILE A 89 7.45 -18.24 7.12
CA ILE A 89 8.30 -19.15 6.35
C ILE A 89 9.61 -19.45 7.12
N ALA A 90 10.22 -18.42 7.72
CA ALA A 90 11.48 -18.54 8.43
C ALA A 90 11.59 -17.48 9.55
N GLY A 91 12.39 -17.77 10.58
CA GLY A 91 12.65 -16.85 11.69
C GLY A 91 11.46 -16.67 12.64
N GLU A 92 11.23 -15.43 13.08
CA GLU A 92 10.18 -15.06 14.03
C GLU A 92 8.94 -14.51 13.32
N GLU A 93 7.78 -14.73 13.95
CA GLU A 93 6.51 -14.17 13.46
C GLU A 93 6.50 -12.66 13.64
N PRO A 94 6.13 -11.87 12.58
CA PRO A 94 6.05 -10.43 12.71
C PRO A 94 4.96 -10.04 13.73
N PRO A 95 5.15 -8.95 14.48
CA PRO A 95 4.11 -8.41 15.35
C PRO A 95 2.87 -8.00 14.55
N ASP A 96 1.76 -7.72 15.24
CA ASP A 96 0.52 -7.29 14.58
C ASP A 96 0.71 -6.02 13.72
N LEU A 97 1.56 -5.12 14.19
CA LEU A 97 1.97 -3.92 13.45
C LEU A 97 3.49 -3.77 13.49
N ILE A 98 4.08 -3.42 12.36
CA ILE A 98 5.50 -3.10 12.22
C ILE A 98 5.63 -1.59 12.01
N ASP A 99 6.52 -0.94 12.76
CA ASP A 99 6.86 0.46 12.54
C ASP A 99 7.85 0.59 11.39
N VAL A 100 7.44 1.26 10.32
CA VAL A 100 8.29 1.57 9.17
C VAL A 100 8.48 3.07 9.03
N SER A 101 9.61 3.49 8.44
CA SER A 101 9.90 4.90 8.21
C SER A 101 10.09 5.19 6.73
N GLU A 102 9.30 6.12 6.20
CA GLU A 102 9.44 6.64 4.84
C GLU A 102 9.70 8.15 4.89
N ASN A 103 10.82 8.61 4.34
CA ASN A 103 11.18 10.03 4.32
C ASN A 103 11.05 10.72 5.70
N ARG A 104 11.44 10.05 6.79
CA ARG A 104 11.30 10.49 8.19
C ARG A 104 9.85 10.63 8.66
N THR A 105 8.93 9.92 8.05
CA THR A 105 7.53 9.79 8.46
C THR A 105 7.31 8.36 8.92
N LEU A 106 6.70 8.17 10.07
CA LEU A 106 6.47 6.85 10.65
C LEU A 106 5.12 6.28 10.17
N PHE A 107 5.09 4.97 9.96
CA PHE A 107 3.87 4.24 9.65
C PHE A 107 3.84 2.93 10.41
N ALA A 108 2.73 2.64 11.04
CA ALA A 108 2.41 1.30 11.52
C ALA A 108 1.77 0.51 10.37
N VAL A 109 2.35 -0.64 10.05
CA VAL A 109 1.99 -1.47 8.90
C VAL A 109 1.59 -2.87 9.36
N ASP A 110 0.42 -3.34 8.93
CA ASP A 110 -0.01 -4.73 9.13
C ASP A 110 0.42 -5.59 7.92
N VAL A 111 1.56 -6.25 8.04
CA VAL A 111 2.08 -7.14 6.99
C VAL A 111 1.35 -8.48 6.92
N ARG A 112 0.63 -8.85 7.98
CA ARG A 112 -0.04 -10.15 8.10
C ARG A 112 -1.40 -10.16 7.42
N ARG A 113 -2.18 -9.05 7.51
CA ARG A 113 -3.58 -8.95 7.05
C ARG A 113 -3.82 -7.76 6.12
N GLY A 114 -2.88 -6.82 6.05
CA GLY A 114 -2.98 -5.62 5.22
C GLY A 114 -3.12 -5.96 3.73
N GLN A 115 -3.50 -4.98 2.94
CA GLN A 115 -3.56 -5.13 1.49
C GLN A 115 -2.15 -5.29 0.90
N LYS A 116 -2.01 -6.10 -0.14
CA LYS A 116 -0.70 -6.47 -0.72
C LYS A 116 0.23 -7.00 0.37
N THR A 117 1.38 -6.37 0.55
CA THR A 117 2.40 -6.66 1.57
C THR A 117 2.24 -5.81 2.83
N GLY A 118 1.18 -4.99 2.94
CA GLY A 118 0.85 -4.14 4.09
C GLY A 118 0.95 -2.66 3.82
N PHE A 119 1.84 -2.20 2.93
CA PHE A 119 2.01 -0.80 2.57
C PHE A 119 2.27 -0.64 1.06
N PHE A 120 1.88 0.51 0.49
CA PHE A 120 2.05 0.80 -0.94
C PHE A 120 3.35 1.56 -1.18
N LEU A 121 4.47 0.84 -1.20
CA LEU A 121 5.81 1.42 -1.34
C LEU A 121 6.02 2.13 -2.70
N ASP A 122 5.35 1.68 -3.75
CA ASP A 122 5.34 2.26 -5.09
C ASP A 122 4.79 3.70 -5.14
N GLN A 123 4.00 4.12 -4.15
CA GLN A 123 3.41 5.45 -4.07
C GLN A 123 4.30 6.50 -3.36
N ARG A 124 5.54 6.19 -3.00
CA ARG A 124 6.45 7.06 -2.24
C ARG A 124 6.62 8.44 -2.86
N GLU A 125 6.92 8.50 -4.16
CA GLU A 125 7.13 9.76 -4.87
C GLU A 125 5.85 10.57 -4.99
N ASN A 126 4.70 9.89 -5.19
CA ASN A 126 3.41 10.54 -5.25
C ASN A 126 3.03 11.16 -3.89
N ARG A 127 3.31 10.45 -2.77
CA ARG A 127 3.13 11.02 -1.42
C ARG A 127 3.99 12.25 -1.19
N SER A 128 5.27 12.19 -1.58
CA SER A 128 6.20 13.33 -1.47
C SER A 128 5.74 14.52 -2.32
N THR A 129 5.20 14.25 -3.49
CA THR A 129 4.64 15.27 -4.38
C THR A 129 3.42 15.93 -3.73
N LEU A 130 2.47 15.15 -3.21
CA LEU A 130 1.31 15.70 -2.50
C LEU A 130 1.72 16.59 -1.33
N GLN A 131 2.73 16.18 -0.55
CA GLN A 131 3.25 16.98 0.56
C GLN A 131 3.62 18.40 0.11
N ALA A 132 4.28 18.54 -1.04
CA ALA A 132 4.70 19.85 -1.56
C ALA A 132 3.51 20.74 -1.95
N PHE A 133 2.38 20.16 -2.32
CA PHE A 133 1.16 20.88 -2.72
C PHE A 133 0.15 21.08 -1.59
N SER A 134 0.41 20.60 -0.38
CA SER A 134 -0.62 20.54 0.69
C SER A 134 -0.70 21.80 1.55
N ARG A 135 0.30 22.68 1.54
CA ARG A 135 0.36 23.82 2.46
C ARG A 135 -0.89 24.71 2.40
N ASP A 136 -1.47 24.95 3.57
CA ASP A 136 -2.65 25.81 3.79
C ASP A 136 -3.92 25.38 3.03
N ARG A 137 -3.96 24.11 2.55
CA ARG A 137 -5.06 23.55 1.77
C ARG A 137 -5.95 22.62 2.57
N GLU A 138 -7.21 22.57 2.21
CA GLU A 138 -8.15 21.51 2.59
C GLU A 138 -7.99 20.35 1.61
N VAL A 139 -7.47 19.20 2.10
CA VAL A 139 -7.13 18.04 1.28
C VAL A 139 -8.12 16.91 1.55
N LEU A 140 -8.66 16.31 0.48
CA LEU A 140 -9.45 15.08 0.57
C LEU A 140 -8.63 13.91 0.04
N ASN A 141 -8.48 12.85 0.83
CA ASN A 141 -7.85 11.60 0.43
C ASN A 141 -8.92 10.50 0.32
N CYS A 142 -9.31 10.18 -0.93
CA CYS A 142 -10.26 9.13 -1.25
C CYS A 142 -9.56 7.78 -1.40
N PHE A 143 -10.18 6.70 -0.87
CA PHE A 143 -9.57 5.35 -0.82
C PHE A 143 -8.25 5.38 -0.06
N CYS A 144 -8.28 6.02 1.09
CA CYS A 144 -7.07 6.42 1.80
C CYS A 144 -6.27 5.25 2.38
N TYR A 145 -6.84 4.04 2.44
CA TYR A 145 -6.25 2.86 3.07
C TYR A 145 -5.72 3.23 4.48
N THR A 146 -4.46 2.97 4.80
CA THR A 146 -3.85 3.29 6.11
C THR A 146 -3.30 4.72 6.21
N GLY A 147 -3.67 5.62 5.29
CA GLY A 147 -3.42 7.05 5.39
C GLY A 147 -2.05 7.52 4.94
N GLY A 148 -1.34 6.77 4.10
CA GLY A 148 -0.03 7.20 3.61
C GLY A 148 -0.04 8.62 3.02
N PHE A 149 -0.96 8.91 2.12
CA PHE A 149 -1.15 10.26 1.56
C PHE A 149 -1.61 11.27 2.61
N SER A 150 -2.47 10.86 3.55
CA SER A 150 -3.01 11.75 4.59
C SER A 150 -1.92 12.27 5.52
N VAL A 151 -1.04 11.40 6.00
CA VAL A 151 0.08 11.80 6.86
C VAL A 151 1.06 12.72 6.13
N PHE A 152 1.35 12.44 4.85
CA PHE A 152 2.20 13.32 4.05
C PHE A 152 1.55 14.67 3.76
N ALA A 153 0.24 14.74 3.55
CA ALA A 153 -0.49 16.00 3.39
C ALA A 153 -0.45 16.83 4.69
N ALA A 154 -0.69 16.20 5.85
CA ALA A 154 -0.58 16.85 7.16
C ALA A 154 0.85 17.37 7.41
N ARG A 155 1.87 16.55 7.09
CA ARG A 155 3.28 16.96 7.14
C ARG A 155 3.59 18.13 6.19
N GLY A 156 2.92 18.22 5.05
CA GLY A 156 2.97 19.33 4.11
C GLY A 156 2.30 20.61 4.63
N LYS A 157 1.80 20.59 5.88
CA LYS A 157 1.07 21.69 6.53
C LYS A 157 -0.29 21.97 5.85
N ALA A 158 -1.00 20.91 5.46
CA ALA A 158 -2.39 21.05 5.07
C ALA A 158 -3.19 21.70 6.22
N LYS A 159 -4.13 22.57 5.89
CA LYS A 159 -5.05 23.17 6.87
C LYS A 159 -5.91 22.09 7.52
N GLN A 160 -6.39 21.16 6.71
CA GLN A 160 -7.13 19.98 7.13
C GLN A 160 -6.93 18.87 6.10
N VAL A 161 -6.91 17.62 6.56
CA VAL A 161 -6.92 16.43 5.68
C VAL A 161 -8.12 15.59 6.07
N THR A 162 -9.03 15.36 5.14
CA THR A 162 -10.13 14.40 5.32
C THR A 162 -9.77 13.10 4.64
N SER A 163 -9.76 12.01 5.38
CA SER A 163 -9.42 10.66 4.91
C SER A 163 -10.66 9.80 4.83
N VAL A 164 -10.92 9.17 3.68
CA VAL A 164 -12.13 8.36 3.47
C VAL A 164 -11.76 7.01 2.90
N ASP A 165 -12.17 5.95 3.58
CA ASP A 165 -12.10 4.56 3.11
C ASP A 165 -13.33 3.78 3.60
N VAL A 166 -13.67 2.70 2.91
CA VAL A 166 -14.79 1.84 3.32
C VAL A 166 -14.44 0.94 4.51
N SER A 167 -13.14 0.69 4.72
CA SER A 167 -12.62 -0.22 5.74
C SER A 167 -12.41 0.49 7.08
N GLN A 168 -13.20 0.16 8.09
CA GLN A 168 -12.99 0.70 9.44
C GLN A 168 -11.61 0.36 10.00
N PRO A 169 -11.06 -0.87 9.88
CA PRO A 169 -9.69 -1.16 10.32
C PRO A 169 -8.63 -0.31 9.61
N ALA A 170 -8.83 0.03 8.33
CA ALA A 170 -7.92 0.95 7.63
C ALA A 170 -8.01 2.37 8.21
N ILE A 171 -9.21 2.87 8.49
CA ILE A 171 -9.43 4.17 9.12
C ILE A 171 -8.82 4.24 10.53
N ASP A 172 -8.94 3.18 11.33
CA ASP A 172 -8.30 3.11 12.64
C ASP A 172 -6.77 3.25 12.53
N LEU A 173 -6.17 2.65 11.48
CA LEU A 173 -4.75 2.82 11.18
C LEU A 173 -4.40 4.21 10.64
N VAL A 174 -5.28 4.89 9.90
CA VAL A 174 -5.08 6.32 9.54
C VAL A 174 -4.93 7.17 10.79
N GLU A 175 -5.86 7.03 11.73
CA GLU A 175 -5.81 7.76 13.00
C GLU A 175 -4.54 7.45 13.79
N HIS A 176 -4.16 6.17 13.86
CA HIS A 176 -2.94 5.74 14.52
C HIS A 176 -1.71 6.38 13.86
N ASN A 177 -1.62 6.33 12.52
CA ASN A 177 -0.52 6.88 11.75
C ASN A 177 -0.42 8.42 11.87
N LEU A 178 -1.54 9.12 11.96
CA LEU A 178 -1.55 10.55 12.28
C LEU A 178 -0.95 10.79 13.68
N ARG A 179 -1.42 10.07 14.72
CA ARG A 179 -0.98 10.24 16.11
C ARG A 179 0.52 9.98 16.30
N ILE A 180 1.07 8.92 15.72
CA ILE A 180 2.52 8.61 15.84
C ILE A 180 3.40 9.68 15.17
N ASN A 181 2.84 10.42 14.19
CA ASN A 181 3.48 11.57 13.56
C ASN A 181 3.10 12.92 14.23
N ARG A 182 2.41 12.90 15.38
CA ARG A 182 2.03 14.07 16.17
C ARG A 182 0.99 14.98 15.52
N TYR A 183 0.13 14.41 14.69
CA TYR A 183 -1.07 15.08 14.13
C TYR A 183 -2.30 14.60 14.88
N ASP A 184 -3.18 15.54 15.24
CA ASP A 184 -4.43 15.22 15.92
C ASP A 184 -5.50 14.75 14.90
N PRO A 185 -6.03 13.53 15.02
CA PRO A 185 -7.12 13.07 14.16
C PRO A 185 -8.42 13.91 14.31
N LEU A 186 -8.59 14.66 15.39
CA LEU A 186 -9.72 15.59 15.52
C LEU A 186 -9.60 16.79 14.56
N GLU A 187 -8.39 17.18 14.20
CA GLU A 187 -8.12 18.22 13.21
C GLU A 187 -8.12 17.67 11.78
N HIS A 188 -7.94 16.35 11.64
CA HIS A 188 -7.83 15.63 10.36
C HIS A 188 -8.86 14.50 10.29
N PRO A 189 -10.13 14.76 9.92
CA PRO A 189 -11.20 13.77 9.97
C PRO A 189 -10.91 12.47 9.22
N CYS A 190 -11.17 11.32 9.89
CA CYS A 190 -11.00 9.98 9.38
C CYS A 190 -12.38 9.31 9.33
N ILE A 191 -12.86 8.93 8.14
CA ILE A 191 -14.25 8.57 7.90
C ILE A 191 -14.34 7.20 7.22
N ALA A 192 -14.97 6.25 7.89
CA ALA A 192 -15.33 4.96 7.30
C ALA A 192 -16.61 5.10 6.48
N ALA A 193 -16.46 5.26 5.15
CA ALA A 193 -17.59 5.44 4.25
C ALA A 193 -17.27 4.99 2.81
N ASN A 194 -18.33 4.72 2.04
CA ASN A 194 -18.18 4.55 0.61
C ASN A 194 -17.82 5.89 -0.04
N VAL A 195 -16.69 5.94 -0.76
CA VAL A 195 -16.17 7.17 -1.38
C VAL A 195 -17.19 7.80 -2.36
N PHE A 196 -17.90 7.00 -3.15
CA PHE A 196 -18.88 7.53 -4.11
C PHE A 196 -20.06 8.23 -3.43
N ASP A 197 -20.48 7.70 -2.28
CA ASP A 197 -21.56 8.30 -1.48
C ASP A 197 -21.06 9.55 -0.75
N TYR A 198 -19.85 9.48 -0.17
CA TYR A 198 -19.22 10.62 0.47
C TYR A 198 -19.06 11.82 -0.48
N LEU A 199 -18.53 11.61 -1.70
CA LEU A 199 -18.40 12.68 -2.70
C LEU A 199 -19.77 13.26 -3.11
N LYS A 200 -20.81 12.42 -3.18
CA LYS A 200 -22.18 12.88 -3.46
C LYS A 200 -22.72 13.77 -2.35
N ASP A 201 -22.48 13.37 -1.10
CA ASP A 201 -22.96 14.10 0.08
C ASP A 201 -22.21 15.44 0.23
N CYS A 202 -20.89 15.47 0.00
CA CYS A 202 -20.10 16.71 -0.06
C CYS A 202 -20.67 17.69 -1.09
N LYS A 203 -20.99 17.20 -2.28
CA LYS A 203 -21.61 18.04 -3.32
C LYS A 203 -22.96 18.59 -2.89
N ALA A 204 -23.79 17.79 -2.23
CA ALA A 204 -25.12 18.20 -1.79
C ALA A 204 -25.07 19.32 -0.76
N VAL A 205 -24.04 19.37 0.09
CA VAL A 205 -23.85 20.41 1.11
C VAL A 205 -22.94 21.55 0.66
N GLY A 206 -22.42 21.50 -0.57
CA GLY A 206 -21.52 22.51 -1.13
C GLY A 206 -20.11 22.50 -0.54
N GLN A 207 -19.68 21.38 0.07
CA GLN A 207 -18.30 21.22 0.56
C GLN A 207 -17.33 21.27 -0.61
N LYS A 208 -16.18 21.94 -0.40
CA LYS A 208 -15.10 22.06 -1.38
C LYS A 208 -13.76 21.66 -0.78
N TYR A 209 -12.83 21.28 -1.64
CA TYR A 209 -11.47 20.95 -1.29
C TYR A 209 -10.50 21.62 -2.26
N ASP A 210 -9.32 21.98 -1.76
CA ASP A 210 -8.26 22.61 -2.58
C ASP A 210 -7.42 21.57 -3.33
N ALA A 211 -7.41 20.34 -2.82
CA ALA A 211 -6.71 19.19 -3.43
C ALA A 211 -7.44 17.88 -3.10
N ILE A 212 -7.56 17.01 -4.07
CA ILE A 212 -8.21 15.70 -3.90
C ILE A 212 -7.30 14.61 -4.45
N VAL A 213 -6.98 13.62 -3.62
CA VAL A 213 -6.33 12.37 -4.03
C VAL A 213 -7.43 11.38 -4.38
N VAL A 214 -7.33 10.79 -5.57
CA VAL A 214 -8.25 9.76 -6.06
C VAL A 214 -7.43 8.56 -6.52
N ASP A 215 -7.25 7.60 -5.62
CA ASP A 215 -6.46 6.38 -5.87
C ASP A 215 -7.31 5.13 -5.58
N PRO A 216 -8.32 4.83 -6.44
CA PRO A 216 -9.24 3.74 -6.22
C PRO A 216 -8.57 2.38 -6.46
N PRO A 217 -9.10 1.30 -5.84
CA PRO A 217 -8.73 -0.04 -6.22
C PRO A 217 -9.13 -0.32 -7.67
N ALA A 218 -8.51 -1.33 -8.29
CA ALA A 218 -8.86 -1.73 -9.65
C ALA A 218 -10.33 -2.17 -9.75
N PHE A 219 -11.14 -1.42 -10.51
CA PHE A 219 -12.55 -1.77 -10.76
C PHE A 219 -12.71 -2.86 -11.80
N VAL A 220 -11.67 -3.16 -12.58
CA VAL A 220 -11.66 -4.20 -13.62
C VAL A 220 -11.00 -5.47 -13.07
N LYS A 221 -11.76 -6.58 -13.04
CA LYS A 221 -11.22 -7.91 -12.72
C LYS A 221 -11.30 -8.86 -13.94
N THR A 222 -12.09 -8.55 -14.96
CA THR A 222 -12.26 -9.34 -16.17
C THR A 222 -12.49 -8.41 -17.38
N GLN A 223 -12.17 -8.86 -18.59
CA GLN A 223 -12.41 -8.07 -19.81
C GLN A 223 -13.88 -7.65 -19.97
N GLN A 224 -14.80 -8.50 -19.58
CA GLN A 224 -16.25 -8.21 -19.66
C GLN A 224 -16.68 -7.06 -18.74
N ALA A 225 -15.93 -6.81 -17.66
CA ALA A 225 -16.20 -5.71 -16.71
C ALA A 225 -15.69 -4.33 -17.17
N ILE A 226 -14.92 -4.25 -18.28
CA ILE A 226 -14.32 -2.99 -18.78
C ILE A 226 -15.35 -1.87 -18.95
N PRO A 227 -16.51 -2.06 -19.63
CA PRO A 227 -17.45 -0.97 -19.82
C PRO A 227 -18.05 -0.43 -18.51
N GLN A 228 -18.28 -1.30 -17.53
CA GLN A 228 -18.79 -0.91 -16.22
C GLN A 228 -17.71 -0.16 -15.41
N ALA A 229 -16.49 -0.66 -15.41
CA ALA A 229 -15.37 -0.03 -14.74
C ALA A 229 -15.03 1.35 -15.33
N THR A 230 -15.08 1.49 -16.67
CA THR A 230 -14.89 2.79 -17.34
C THR A 230 -15.92 3.81 -16.84
N ARG A 231 -17.20 3.42 -16.74
CA ARG A 231 -18.24 4.31 -16.19
C ARG A 231 -17.99 4.67 -14.75
N ALA A 232 -17.50 3.72 -13.93
CA ALA A 232 -17.17 3.98 -12.53
C ALA A 232 -16.02 4.99 -12.40
N TYR A 233 -14.91 4.82 -13.17
CA TYR A 233 -13.80 5.79 -13.19
C TYR A 233 -14.25 7.18 -13.66
N ILE A 234 -15.06 7.27 -14.73
CA ILE A 234 -15.60 8.56 -15.22
C ILE A 234 -16.46 9.22 -14.13
N SER A 235 -17.36 8.45 -13.50
CA SER A 235 -18.24 8.96 -12.44
C SER A 235 -17.44 9.46 -11.23
N LEU A 236 -16.43 8.70 -10.81
CA LEU A 236 -15.57 9.05 -9.68
C LEU A 236 -14.82 10.36 -9.94
N ASN A 237 -14.11 10.44 -11.07
CA ASN A 237 -13.31 11.61 -11.42
C ASN A 237 -14.22 12.86 -11.61
N ARG A 238 -15.38 12.70 -12.24
CA ARG A 238 -16.34 13.81 -12.37
C ARG A 238 -16.76 14.36 -11.00
N LYS A 239 -17.15 13.47 -10.09
CA LYS A 239 -17.56 13.88 -8.73
C LYS A 239 -16.43 14.57 -7.98
N ALA A 240 -15.20 14.08 -8.10
CA ALA A 240 -14.05 14.71 -7.45
C ALA A 240 -13.75 16.10 -8.02
N VAL A 241 -13.79 16.29 -9.33
CA VAL A 241 -13.55 17.61 -9.98
C VAL A 241 -14.65 18.64 -9.65
N GLU A 242 -15.86 18.20 -9.31
CA GLU A 242 -16.97 19.08 -8.95
C GLU A 242 -16.83 19.64 -7.52
N LEU A 243 -15.94 19.07 -6.67
CA LEU A 243 -15.66 19.51 -5.30
C LEU A 243 -14.43 20.40 -5.21
#